data_39b2063458efc73c818f8dfed58bc7e4
#
_entry.id   39b2063458efc73c818f8dfed58bc7e4
#
_cell.length_a   1.000
_cell.length_b   1.000
_cell.length_c   1.000
_cell.angle_alpha   90.00
_cell.angle_beta   90.00
_cell.angle_gamma   90.00
#
_symmetry.space_group_name_H-M   'P 1'
#
loop_
_entity.id
_entity.type
_entity.pdbx_description
1 polymer ?
#
loop_
_entity_poly.entity_id
_entity_poly.type
_entity_poly.pdbx_seq_one_letter_code
_entity_poly.pdbx_strand_id
1 'polypeptide(L)'
;SRGLGDVYKRQVIGVDGEADSYGAIFKIDEEQVQLMKRRGGVGHDLSHIRPKGSPVKNSALTSTGLVPFMERYSNSTREVAQDGRRGALMLSVSIKHPDSEAFIDAKMTEGKVTGANVSVKLTDDFMQAAIEGKPYTQQYPIDATEPAFQKDIDASALWKKIVHNAWKSAEPGVLFWDTILKESVPDCYACLLY
;
A
#
# COMPACT_ATOMS: atom_id res chain seq x y z
N SER A 1 -5.59 35.57 2.40
CA SER A 1 -5.23 34.72 1.27
C SER A 1 -5.57 33.27 1.59
N ARG A 2 -6.78 32.87 1.27
CA ARG A 2 -7.17 31.43 1.27
C ARG A 2 -6.51 30.82 0.03
N GLY A 3 -5.23 30.51 0.18
CA GLY A 3 -4.42 29.99 -0.92
C GLY A 3 -4.70 28.53 -1.17
N LEU A 4 -4.49 28.13 -2.37
CA LEU A 4 -4.20 26.83 -3.00
C LEU A 4 -4.26 25.52 -2.14
N GLY A 5 -4.31 25.59 -0.80
CA GLY A 5 -4.36 24.46 0.10
C GLY A 5 -5.68 23.66 0.08
N ASP A 6 -6.77 24.21 -0.47
CA ASP A 6 -8.06 23.52 -0.55
C ASP A 6 -8.22 22.65 -1.80
N VAL A 7 -7.35 22.81 -2.79
CA VAL A 7 -7.43 22.09 -4.07
C VAL A 7 -6.76 20.72 -4.00
N TYR A 8 -5.79 20.52 -3.10
CA TYR A 8 -5.02 19.28 -2.98
C TYR A 8 -5.39 18.50 -1.72
N LYS A 9 -6.66 18.15 -1.55
CA LYS A 9 -7.12 17.42 -0.35
C LYS A 9 -6.69 15.95 -0.30
N ARG A 10 -6.22 15.39 -1.42
CA ARG A 10 -5.70 14.03 -1.50
C ARG A 10 -4.62 13.98 -2.57
N GLN A 11 -3.41 13.72 -2.18
CA GLN A 11 -2.29 13.52 -3.09
C GLN A 11 -1.75 12.11 -2.90
N VAL A 12 -1.58 11.40 -4.00
CA VAL A 12 -0.83 10.13 -4.02
C VAL A 12 0.64 10.50 -4.21
N ILE A 13 1.47 10.09 -3.27
CA ILE A 13 2.91 10.17 -3.39
C ILE A 13 3.35 8.81 -3.91
N GLY A 14 3.68 8.77 -5.19
CA GLY A 14 4.30 7.62 -5.82
C GLY A 14 5.81 7.75 -5.76
N VAL A 15 6.49 6.64 -5.67
CA VAL A 15 7.93 6.60 -5.87
C VAL A 15 8.16 5.83 -7.15
N ASP A 16 8.69 6.52 -8.15
CA ASP A 16 9.21 5.88 -9.34
C ASP A 16 10.24 4.81 -8.95
N GLY A 17 10.26 3.70 -9.64
CA GLY A 17 11.12 2.52 -9.61
C GLY A 17 12.28 2.35 -8.60
N GLU A 18 12.67 3.40 -7.88
CA GLU A 18 13.70 3.40 -6.84
C GLU A 18 13.15 3.40 -5.40
N ALA A 19 11.84 3.16 -5.24
CA ALA A 19 11.14 3.19 -3.95
C ALA A 19 11.66 2.21 -2.90
N ASP A 20 12.45 1.25 -3.31
CA ASP A 20 12.90 0.16 -2.48
C ASP A 20 14.29 0.43 -1.83
N SER A 21 14.47 1.64 -1.31
CA SER A 21 15.62 2.02 -0.53
C SER A 21 15.23 2.82 0.71
N TYR A 22 16.03 2.75 1.77
CA TYR A 22 15.79 3.59 2.95
C TYR A 22 15.76 5.08 2.60
N GLY A 23 16.63 5.53 1.69
CA GLY A 23 16.63 6.91 1.25
C GLY A 23 15.31 7.34 0.64
N ALA A 24 14.75 6.53 -0.25
CA ALA A 24 13.45 6.79 -0.86
C ALA A 24 12.31 6.71 0.15
N ILE A 25 12.28 5.70 1.02
CA ILE A 25 11.26 5.52 2.06
C ILE A 25 11.23 6.71 3.01
N PHE A 26 12.40 7.19 3.47
CA PHE A 26 12.48 8.35 4.36
C PHE A 26 12.13 9.66 3.66
N LYS A 27 12.49 9.81 2.38
CA LYS A 27 12.09 10.97 1.59
C LYS A 27 10.57 11.05 1.44
N ILE A 28 9.90 9.93 1.18
CA ILE A 28 8.43 9.86 1.12
C ILE A 28 7.82 10.25 2.46
N ASP A 29 8.39 9.80 3.58
CA ASP A 29 7.92 10.16 4.92
C ASP A 29 8.03 11.68 5.16
N GLU A 30 9.13 12.29 4.74
CA GLU A 30 9.30 13.76 4.78
C GLU A 30 8.22 14.46 3.92
N GLU A 31 8.02 14.02 2.68
CA GLU A 31 7.01 14.60 1.79
C GLU A 31 5.60 14.44 2.35
N GLN A 32 5.29 13.30 2.95
CA GLN A 32 4.04 13.05 3.67
C GLN A 32 3.82 14.12 4.75
N VAL A 33 4.80 14.34 5.61
CA VAL A 33 4.73 15.33 6.68
C VAL A 33 4.55 16.75 6.13
N GLN A 34 5.27 17.09 5.05
CA GLN A 34 5.16 18.41 4.41
C GLN A 34 3.78 18.67 3.81
N LEU A 35 3.12 17.64 3.27
CA LEU A 35 1.76 17.75 2.74
C LEU A 35 0.72 17.79 3.86
N MET A 36 0.87 16.92 4.85
CA MET A 36 -0.07 16.82 5.97
C MET A 36 -0.11 18.09 6.81
N LYS A 37 1.03 18.74 7.08
CA LYS A 37 1.06 20.04 7.80
C LYS A 37 0.31 21.14 7.06
N ARG A 38 0.12 21.00 5.75
CA ARG A 38 -0.67 21.90 4.90
C ARG A 38 -2.12 21.43 4.71
N ARG A 39 -2.58 20.49 5.53
CA ARG A 39 -3.92 19.87 5.48
C ARG A 39 -4.18 19.02 4.26
N GLY A 40 -3.14 18.55 3.56
CA GLY A 40 -3.22 17.55 2.50
C GLY A 40 -3.47 16.15 3.07
N GLY A 41 -4.27 15.32 2.37
CA GLY A 41 -4.31 13.88 2.57
C GLY A 41 -3.27 13.21 1.67
N VAL A 42 -2.74 12.08 2.11
CA VAL A 42 -1.65 11.37 1.42
C VAL A 42 -2.02 9.91 1.21
N GLY A 43 -1.61 9.34 0.08
CA GLY A 43 -1.69 7.91 -0.20
C GLY A 43 -0.34 7.37 -0.66
N HIS A 44 0.02 6.17 -0.19
CA HIS A 44 1.21 5.45 -0.62
C HIS A 44 0.84 4.07 -1.18
N ASP A 45 1.45 3.71 -2.29
CA ASP A 45 1.47 2.34 -2.79
C ASP A 45 2.76 1.65 -2.34
N LEU A 46 2.64 0.63 -1.51
CA LEU A 46 3.77 -0.12 -0.96
C LEU A 46 4.20 -1.31 -1.83
N SER A 47 3.58 -1.49 -2.98
CA SER A 47 3.85 -2.64 -3.87
C SER A 47 5.28 -2.71 -4.40
N HIS A 48 6.01 -1.60 -4.36
CA HIS A 48 7.39 -1.50 -4.84
C HIS A 48 8.45 -1.79 -3.77
N ILE A 49 8.05 -1.94 -2.51
CA ILE A 49 8.96 -2.31 -1.43
C ILE A 49 9.18 -3.82 -1.46
N ARG A 50 10.44 -4.26 -1.37
CA ARG A 50 10.80 -5.69 -1.41
C ARG A 50 10.15 -6.48 -0.27
N PRO A 51 9.74 -7.73 -0.54
CA PRO A 51 9.12 -8.57 0.45
C PRO A 51 10.08 -9.02 1.55
N LYS A 52 9.50 -9.49 2.65
CA LYS A 52 10.25 -10.07 3.77
C LYS A 52 11.12 -11.24 3.29
N GLY A 53 12.35 -11.26 3.78
CA GLY A 53 13.33 -12.30 3.43
C GLY A 53 14.12 -12.04 2.15
N SER A 54 13.78 -11.00 1.36
CA SER A 54 14.57 -10.62 0.20
C SER A 54 15.98 -10.17 0.61
N PRO A 55 17.02 -10.46 -0.18
CA PRO A 55 18.38 -10.07 0.14
C PRO A 55 18.54 -8.54 0.14
N VAL A 56 19.28 -8.02 1.11
CA VAL A 56 19.68 -6.63 1.20
C VAL A 56 21.20 -6.51 1.34
N LYS A 57 21.76 -5.40 0.84
CA LYS A 57 23.22 -5.15 0.86
C LYS A 57 23.73 -4.56 2.19
N ASN A 58 22.87 -4.47 3.21
CA ASN A 58 23.25 -3.95 4.52
C ASN A 58 23.55 -5.07 5.53
N SER A 59 23.93 -4.70 6.75
CA SER A 59 24.27 -5.64 7.83
C SER A 59 23.11 -6.58 8.25
N ALA A 60 21.86 -6.26 7.89
CA ALA A 60 20.72 -7.10 8.19
C ALA A 60 20.60 -8.33 7.26
N LEU A 61 21.26 -8.31 6.10
CA LEU A 61 21.29 -9.34 5.06
C LEU A 61 19.92 -9.64 4.43
N THR A 62 18.83 -9.50 5.15
CA THR A 62 17.47 -9.77 4.69
C THR A 62 16.51 -8.63 5.02
N SER A 63 15.49 -8.45 4.17
CA SER A 63 14.43 -7.45 4.34
C SER A 63 13.44 -7.86 5.44
N THR A 64 12.95 -6.88 6.17
CA THR A 64 11.86 -7.03 7.15
C THR A 64 10.46 -6.99 6.53
N GLY A 65 10.34 -6.64 5.24
CA GLY A 65 9.06 -6.56 4.52
C GLY A 65 8.35 -5.23 4.69
N LEU A 66 7.04 -5.22 4.40
CA LEU A 66 6.20 -4.00 4.35
C LEU A 66 5.79 -3.45 5.71
N VAL A 67 5.52 -4.32 6.68
CA VAL A 67 4.83 -3.95 7.94
C VAL A 67 5.56 -2.88 8.74
N PRO A 68 6.88 -2.90 8.91
CA PRO A 68 7.59 -1.83 9.62
C PRO A 68 7.43 -0.45 8.99
N PHE A 69 7.34 -0.38 7.65
CA PHE A 69 7.15 0.88 6.94
C PHE A 69 5.70 1.38 7.02
N MET A 70 4.73 0.47 7.07
CA MET A 70 3.34 0.83 7.38
C MET A 70 3.23 1.51 8.74
N GLU A 71 3.88 0.94 9.76
CA GLU A 71 3.91 1.54 11.10
C GLU A 71 4.61 2.88 11.12
N ARG A 72 5.72 3.03 10.38
CA ARG A 72 6.43 4.29 10.26
C ARG A 72 5.52 5.39 9.72
N TYR A 73 4.91 5.18 8.56
CA TYR A 73 4.03 6.18 7.95
C TYR A 73 2.78 6.47 8.80
N SER A 74 2.24 5.45 9.46
CA SER A 74 1.16 5.60 10.41
C SER A 74 1.56 6.46 11.62
N ASN A 75 2.76 6.27 12.17
CA ASN A 75 3.28 7.05 13.27
C ASN A 75 3.48 8.52 12.88
N SER A 76 4.12 8.78 11.74
CA SER A 76 4.30 10.14 11.22
C SER A 76 2.95 10.86 11.05
N THR A 77 1.92 10.16 10.59
CA THR A 77 0.56 10.71 10.48
C THR A 77 -0.02 11.13 11.82
N ARG A 78 0.24 10.36 12.88
CA ARG A 78 -0.25 10.69 14.24
C ARG A 78 0.51 11.83 14.88
N GLU A 79 1.79 11.96 14.57
CA GLU A 79 2.67 13.01 15.09
C GLU A 79 2.37 14.38 14.48
N VAL A 80 1.95 14.42 13.21
CA VAL A 80 1.60 15.66 12.53
C VAL A 80 0.30 16.23 13.08
N ALA A 81 0.42 17.09 14.08
CA ALA A 81 -0.72 17.80 14.64
C ALA A 81 -1.21 18.90 13.68
N GLN A 82 -2.51 18.90 13.42
CA GLN A 82 -3.21 19.87 12.60
C GLN A 82 -4.33 20.53 13.40
N ASP A 83 -3.97 21.27 14.46
CA ASP A 83 -4.94 21.97 15.30
C ASP A 83 -6.05 21.02 15.83
N GLY A 84 -5.63 19.90 16.42
CA GLY A 84 -6.53 18.85 16.93
C GLY A 84 -7.06 17.87 15.88
N ARG A 85 -6.76 18.05 14.60
CA ARG A 85 -7.19 17.18 13.51
C ARG A 85 -6.05 16.22 13.11
N ARG A 86 -6.34 14.94 13.01
CA ARG A 86 -5.39 13.93 12.52
C ARG A 86 -5.15 14.08 11.02
N GLY A 87 -3.93 13.78 10.57
CA GLY A 87 -3.61 13.62 9.16
C GLY A 87 -4.45 12.47 8.54
N ALA A 88 -4.64 12.52 7.21
CA ALA A 88 -5.33 11.48 6.46
C ALA A 88 -4.30 10.72 5.63
N LEU A 89 -4.13 9.44 5.92
CA LEU A 89 -3.22 8.54 5.21
C LEU A 89 -3.97 7.30 4.70
N MET A 90 -3.72 6.94 3.45
CA MET A 90 -4.08 5.65 2.89
C MET A 90 -2.82 4.90 2.47
N LEU A 91 -2.73 3.63 2.85
CA LEU A 91 -1.71 2.70 2.39
C LEU A 91 -2.38 1.65 1.50
N SER A 92 -1.76 1.35 0.36
CA SER A 92 -2.23 0.30 -0.53
C SER A 92 -1.12 -0.67 -0.89
N VAL A 93 -1.49 -1.88 -1.28
CA VAL A 93 -0.59 -2.89 -1.82
C VAL A 93 -1.32 -3.70 -2.89
N SER A 94 -0.59 -4.15 -3.91
CA SER A 94 -1.10 -5.10 -4.89
C SER A 94 -1.25 -6.48 -4.27
N ILE A 95 -2.32 -7.20 -4.61
CA ILE A 95 -2.50 -8.60 -4.23
C ILE A 95 -1.39 -9.51 -4.80
N LYS A 96 -0.73 -9.07 -5.89
CA LYS A 96 0.43 -9.76 -6.47
C LYS A 96 1.66 -9.76 -5.56
N HIS A 97 1.71 -8.85 -4.59
CA HIS A 97 2.87 -8.72 -3.72
C HIS A 97 2.94 -9.86 -2.69
N PRO A 98 4.11 -10.50 -2.50
CA PRO A 98 4.26 -11.64 -1.58
C PRO A 98 3.88 -11.36 -0.12
N ASP A 99 4.04 -10.10 0.33
CA ASP A 99 3.69 -9.68 1.70
C ASP A 99 2.24 -9.15 1.82
N SER A 100 1.39 -9.31 0.80
CA SER A 100 0.01 -8.84 0.84
C SER A 100 -0.79 -9.43 2.01
N GLU A 101 -0.54 -10.68 2.37
CA GLU A 101 -1.18 -11.32 3.53
C GLU A 101 -0.76 -10.65 4.84
N ALA A 102 0.53 -10.37 5.03
CA ALA A 102 1.03 -9.66 6.21
C ALA A 102 0.48 -8.23 6.29
N PHE A 103 0.31 -7.57 5.14
CA PHE A 103 -0.33 -6.26 5.03
C PHE A 103 -1.80 -6.31 5.48
N ILE A 104 -2.56 -7.30 5.02
CA ILE A 104 -3.98 -7.51 5.38
C ILE A 104 -4.13 -7.73 6.88
N ASP A 105 -3.21 -8.49 7.49
CA ASP A 105 -3.23 -8.82 8.91
C ASP A 105 -2.64 -7.71 9.81
N ALA A 106 -1.96 -6.72 9.25
CA ALA A 106 -1.23 -5.72 10.02
C ALA A 106 -2.12 -4.94 11.00
N LYS A 107 -3.37 -4.65 10.63
CA LYS A 107 -4.34 -3.94 11.50
C LYS A 107 -5.16 -4.85 12.42
N MET A 108 -5.03 -6.16 12.29
CA MET A 108 -5.69 -7.11 13.18
C MET A 108 -5.03 -7.14 14.57
N THR A 109 -3.79 -6.68 14.67
CA THR A 109 -3.12 -6.49 15.96
C THR A 109 -3.54 -5.15 16.55
N GLU A 110 -4.10 -5.18 17.74
CA GLU A 110 -4.55 -3.97 18.44
C GLU A 110 -3.39 -2.98 18.64
N GLY A 111 -3.65 -1.71 18.33
CA GLY A 111 -2.67 -0.63 18.47
C GLY A 111 -1.70 -0.46 17.29
N LYS A 112 -1.70 -1.36 16.29
CA LYS A 112 -0.85 -1.23 15.11
C LYS A 112 -1.53 -0.47 13.96
N VAL A 113 -0.73 0.31 13.21
CA VAL A 113 -1.15 1.07 12.00
C VAL A 113 -2.43 1.87 12.21
N THR A 114 -2.60 2.50 13.37
CA THR A 114 -3.83 3.21 13.75
C THR A 114 -4.01 4.56 13.05
N GLY A 115 -2.95 5.09 12.43
CA GLY A 115 -2.95 6.39 11.73
C GLY A 115 -3.21 6.29 10.22
N ALA A 116 -3.46 5.10 9.69
CA ALA A 116 -3.64 4.89 8.26
C ALA A 116 -4.85 4.00 7.97
N ASN A 117 -5.57 4.29 6.88
CA ASN A 117 -6.46 3.34 6.24
C ASN A 117 -5.66 2.43 5.32
N VAL A 118 -6.06 1.18 5.20
CA VAL A 118 -5.38 0.19 4.35
C VAL A 118 -6.33 -0.36 3.29
N SER A 119 -5.81 -0.52 2.07
CA SER A 119 -6.58 -1.07 0.95
C SER A 119 -5.71 -2.02 0.11
N VAL A 120 -6.32 -3.08 -0.39
CA VAL A 120 -5.66 -4.05 -1.27
C VAL A 120 -6.13 -3.85 -2.71
N LYS A 121 -5.19 -3.74 -3.64
CA LYS A 121 -5.47 -3.69 -5.07
C LYS A 121 -5.65 -5.11 -5.58
N LEU A 122 -6.89 -5.46 -5.94
CA LEU A 122 -7.26 -6.76 -6.49
C LEU A 122 -7.24 -6.70 -8.01
N THR A 123 -6.69 -7.74 -8.64
CA THR A 123 -6.68 -7.93 -10.08
C THR A 123 -7.73 -8.94 -10.52
N ASP A 124 -8.18 -8.86 -11.76
CA ASP A 124 -9.22 -9.74 -12.31
C ASP A 124 -8.75 -11.21 -12.31
N ASP A 125 -7.47 -11.46 -12.58
CA ASP A 125 -6.85 -12.79 -12.53
C ASP A 125 -6.88 -13.41 -11.12
N PHE A 126 -6.63 -12.59 -10.08
CA PHE A 126 -6.77 -13.03 -8.70
C PHE A 126 -8.23 -13.37 -8.35
N MET A 127 -9.17 -12.52 -8.73
CA MET A 127 -10.59 -12.76 -8.46
C MET A 127 -11.08 -14.03 -9.17
N GLN A 128 -10.65 -14.24 -10.40
CA GLN A 128 -11.00 -15.47 -11.13
C GLN A 128 -10.41 -16.71 -10.45
N ALA A 129 -9.14 -16.67 -10.03
CA ALA A 129 -8.51 -17.76 -9.28
C ALA A 129 -9.22 -18.04 -7.95
N ALA A 130 -9.67 -16.99 -7.24
CA ALA A 130 -10.40 -17.15 -5.99
C ALA A 130 -11.79 -17.80 -6.17
N ILE A 131 -12.50 -17.47 -7.25
CA ILE A 131 -13.80 -18.07 -7.60
C ILE A 131 -13.63 -19.54 -7.99
N GLU A 132 -12.63 -19.84 -8.80
CA GLU A 132 -12.35 -21.18 -9.30
C GLU A 132 -11.64 -22.10 -8.29
N GLY A 133 -11.19 -21.56 -7.16
CA GLY A 133 -10.41 -22.30 -6.15
C GLY A 133 -9.02 -22.72 -6.64
N LYS A 134 -8.44 -21.94 -7.54
CA LYS A 134 -7.10 -22.20 -8.11
C LYS A 134 -5.99 -21.52 -7.29
N PRO A 135 -4.76 -22.04 -7.35
CA PRO A 135 -3.60 -21.33 -6.83
C PRO A 135 -3.36 -20.03 -7.61
N TYR A 136 -2.81 -19.04 -6.91
CA TYR A 136 -2.43 -17.76 -7.48
C TYR A 136 -0.96 -17.48 -7.16
N THR A 137 -0.18 -17.09 -8.16
CA THR A 137 1.24 -16.81 -7.98
C THR A 137 1.45 -15.34 -7.65
N GLN A 138 1.96 -15.07 -6.47
CA GLN A 138 2.48 -13.76 -6.08
C GLN A 138 3.92 -13.62 -6.51
N GLN A 139 4.33 -12.41 -6.85
CA GLN A 139 5.69 -12.16 -7.35
C GLN A 139 6.23 -10.79 -6.95
N TYR A 140 7.56 -10.69 -6.97
CA TYR A 140 8.27 -9.43 -6.80
C TYR A 140 9.50 -9.35 -7.72
N PRO A 141 9.74 -8.24 -8.43
CA PRO A 141 8.83 -7.10 -8.60
C PRO A 141 7.49 -7.52 -9.22
N ILE A 142 6.41 -6.82 -8.85
CA ILE A 142 5.03 -7.21 -9.23
C ILE A 142 4.77 -7.19 -10.74
N ASP A 143 5.47 -6.32 -11.48
CA ASP A 143 5.32 -6.11 -12.92
C ASP A 143 6.47 -6.73 -13.73
N ALA A 144 7.39 -7.48 -13.09
CA ALA A 144 8.51 -8.09 -13.77
C ALA A 144 8.08 -9.32 -14.58
N THR A 145 8.60 -9.44 -15.79
CA THR A 145 8.48 -10.66 -16.61
C THR A 145 9.30 -11.82 -16.03
N GLU A 146 10.45 -11.49 -15.43
CA GLU A 146 11.32 -12.43 -14.70
C GLU A 146 11.44 -11.97 -13.26
N PRO A 147 10.51 -12.36 -12.38
CA PRO A 147 10.53 -11.92 -11.00
C PRO A 147 11.63 -12.61 -10.19
N ALA A 148 12.25 -11.84 -9.30
CA ALA A 148 13.28 -12.33 -8.39
C ALA A 148 12.72 -13.22 -7.26
N PHE A 149 11.43 -13.09 -6.99
CA PHE A 149 10.73 -13.86 -5.95
C PHE A 149 9.33 -14.25 -6.43
N GLN A 150 8.96 -15.51 -6.23
CA GLN A 150 7.62 -16.02 -6.50
C GLN A 150 7.12 -16.89 -5.35
N LYS A 151 5.82 -16.86 -5.11
CA LYS A 151 5.16 -17.65 -4.09
C LYS A 151 3.75 -17.99 -4.54
N ASP A 152 3.41 -19.27 -4.55
CA ASP A 152 2.04 -19.72 -4.80
C ASP A 152 1.21 -19.69 -3.51
N ILE A 153 -0.01 -19.20 -3.63
CA ILE A 153 -0.98 -19.10 -2.54
C ILE A 153 -2.32 -19.66 -2.95
N ASP A 154 -3.14 -20.02 -1.97
CA ASP A 154 -4.56 -20.31 -2.18
C ASP A 154 -5.34 -18.98 -2.28
N ALA A 155 -5.77 -18.65 -3.50
CA ALA A 155 -6.51 -17.41 -3.75
C ALA A 155 -7.84 -17.36 -2.98
N SER A 156 -8.56 -18.47 -2.90
CA SER A 156 -9.85 -18.56 -2.18
C SER A 156 -9.66 -18.34 -0.67
N ALA A 157 -8.62 -18.92 -0.09
CA ALA A 157 -8.29 -18.73 1.33
C ALA A 157 -7.93 -17.27 1.63
N LEU A 158 -7.11 -16.64 0.79
CA LEU A 158 -6.73 -15.24 0.95
C LEU A 158 -7.93 -14.30 0.78
N TRP A 159 -8.81 -14.56 -0.18
CA TRP A 159 -10.05 -13.81 -0.35
C TRP A 159 -10.96 -13.89 0.89
N LYS A 160 -11.16 -15.09 1.43
CA LYS A 160 -11.93 -15.30 2.67
C LYS A 160 -11.32 -14.55 3.86
N LYS A 161 -9.99 -14.50 3.94
CA LYS A 161 -9.27 -13.72 4.96
C LYS A 161 -9.54 -12.21 4.82
N ILE A 162 -9.48 -11.66 3.61
CA ILE A 162 -9.82 -10.25 3.35
C ILE A 162 -11.23 -9.94 3.83
N VAL A 163 -12.21 -10.75 3.43
CA VAL A 163 -13.62 -10.59 3.82
C VAL A 163 -13.78 -10.68 5.35
N HIS A 164 -13.14 -11.65 5.99
CA HIS A 164 -13.20 -11.83 7.43
C HIS A 164 -12.61 -10.62 8.19
N ASN A 165 -11.45 -10.15 7.77
CA ASN A 165 -10.80 -9.00 8.39
C ASN A 165 -11.64 -7.73 8.19
N ALA A 166 -12.20 -7.51 7.00
CA ALA A 166 -13.08 -6.41 6.72
C ALA A 166 -14.36 -6.44 7.57
N TRP A 167 -14.93 -7.62 7.77
CA TRP A 167 -16.09 -7.79 8.67
C TRP A 167 -15.74 -7.45 10.12
N LYS A 168 -14.57 -7.87 10.59
CA LYS A 168 -14.16 -7.71 11.99
C LYS A 168 -13.68 -6.29 12.33
N SER A 169 -12.98 -5.63 11.42
CA SER A 169 -12.30 -4.36 11.68
C SER A 169 -12.64 -3.23 10.69
N ALA A 170 -13.57 -3.47 9.74
CA ALA A 170 -13.88 -2.58 8.62
C ALA A 170 -12.70 -2.32 7.66
N GLU A 171 -11.63 -3.11 7.75
CA GLU A 171 -10.43 -3.02 6.90
C GLU A 171 -9.84 -4.42 6.66
N PRO A 172 -9.16 -4.67 5.51
CA PRO A 172 -8.81 -3.69 4.47
C PRO A 172 -9.99 -3.29 3.58
N GLY A 173 -9.91 -2.10 2.97
CA GLY A 173 -10.69 -1.78 1.79
C GLY A 173 -10.18 -2.57 0.58
N VAL A 174 -10.99 -2.69 -0.47
CA VAL A 174 -10.61 -3.33 -1.73
C VAL A 174 -10.71 -2.34 -2.89
N LEU A 175 -9.74 -2.42 -3.80
CA LEU A 175 -9.69 -1.65 -5.04
C LEU A 175 -9.63 -2.64 -6.20
N PHE A 176 -10.69 -2.71 -7.00
CA PHE A 176 -10.69 -3.51 -8.23
C PHE A 176 -9.84 -2.82 -9.28
N TRP A 177 -8.55 -3.16 -9.27
CA TRP A 177 -7.52 -2.35 -9.91
C TRP A 177 -7.66 -2.31 -11.43
N ASP A 178 -7.92 -3.44 -12.07
CA ASP A 178 -8.10 -3.50 -13.52
C ASP A 178 -9.33 -2.71 -13.98
N THR A 179 -10.41 -2.74 -13.20
CA THR A 179 -11.58 -1.90 -13.46
C THR A 179 -11.25 -0.41 -13.29
N ILE A 180 -10.48 -0.04 -12.26
CA ILE A 180 -10.05 1.34 -12.04
C ILE A 180 -9.22 1.83 -13.23
N LEU A 181 -8.24 1.04 -13.69
CA LEU A 181 -7.41 1.40 -14.84
C LEU A 181 -8.23 1.57 -16.12
N LYS A 182 -9.21 0.70 -16.33
CA LYS A 182 -10.06 0.71 -17.52
C LYS A 182 -11.05 1.88 -17.56
N GLU A 183 -11.68 2.19 -16.41
CA GLU A 183 -12.79 3.14 -16.32
C GLU A 183 -12.37 4.52 -15.79
N SER A 184 -11.14 4.68 -15.34
CA SER A 184 -10.65 5.96 -14.81
C SER A 184 -10.34 6.95 -15.94
N VAL A 185 -11.11 8.01 -16.01
CA VAL A 185 -10.88 9.10 -16.97
C VAL A 185 -9.48 9.74 -16.81
N PRO A 186 -8.94 9.95 -15.61
CA PRO A 186 -7.59 10.49 -15.43
C PRO A 186 -6.47 9.59 -15.96
N ASP A 187 -6.72 8.29 -16.13
CA ASP A 187 -5.69 7.32 -16.54
C ASP A 187 -5.24 7.52 -18.00
N CYS A 188 -6.08 8.11 -18.85
CA CYS A 188 -5.68 8.49 -20.20
C CYS A 188 -4.56 9.55 -20.23
N TYR A 189 -4.34 10.25 -19.12
CA TYR A 189 -3.27 11.22 -18.95
C TYR A 189 -2.25 10.67 -17.94
N ALA A 190 -1.48 9.67 -18.24
CA ALA A 190 -0.47 8.97 -17.43
C ALA A 190 0.08 9.67 -16.14
N CYS A 191 -0.33 10.92 -15.90
CA CYS A 191 0.12 11.84 -14.86
C CYS A 191 -0.78 11.91 -13.61
N LEU A 192 -2.01 11.38 -13.63
CA LEU A 192 -2.99 11.68 -12.59
C LEU A 192 -3.24 10.55 -11.59
N LEU A 193 -2.71 9.35 -11.84
CA LEU A 193 -2.76 8.24 -10.88
C LEU A 193 -1.58 8.23 -9.90
N TYR A 194 -0.60 9.06 -10.13
CA TYR A 194 0.51 9.32 -9.27
C TYR A 194 0.29 10.64 -8.54
#